data_8c0767edf43bfcf9ad3659137292f96d
#
_entry.id   8c0767edf43bfcf9ad3659137292f96d
#
_cell.length_a   1.000
_cell.length_b   1.000
_cell.length_c   1.000
_cell.angle_alpha   90.00
_cell.angle_beta   90.00
_cell.angle_gamma   90.00
#
_symmetry.space_group_name_H-M   'P 1'
#
loop_
_entity.id
_entity.type
_entity.pdbx_description
1 polymer ?
#
loop_
_entity_poly.entity_id
_entity_poly.type
_entity_poly.pdbx_seq_one_letter_code
_entity_poly.pdbx_strand_id
1 'polypeptide(L)'
;MSYACVSQLSVLCVFQWTVEPWVSGGTMPKRRAVESLVSLCLSSVADNMKEWARDYADNYLDQYSFLYIMGPFNQLPGSLVQELLRLLSESHRVSRAYLHLLLVPHLSALSLSGCSSIVSNAVAQLVGARCQSLTALCLRDCKRVQPGVLVDLVELLPGLRSLDLSGSQCNTQVLSAVGSSCPALRELHVSSCRAVTSRGLLHLAFDPTRGRSTHSQLRRLAASNIDPRGGVDSVGPAAFLLLALPHLEHLDHSGLVEACSLISRLHFHTIDCFATNEGFPSLSELVHSRAGEGVDSEASPVCLNLRQMSEVEAELLGTLTPVCREVVEASVLCGEELGSDWGLSLWKTLTHLTVQSTGVHSRPLRDLLLALEVLGPSLRLLTIQDFSLDDSLDLILSLCPNLRVLHCHLQPPATALHEGHEAQDSTLAVELRLLHFKDFFLGFPPCSPGLSAQTCAGLQGALASLLAGAPQVERVSLHGLPFSLDRVLCKALEGPGAPLCRLQHLSLAHSSVSMSTVLGLMDQGNQLSRLDLSGCQEIYRRDFDRLESLARERGYDLQITWS
;
A
#
# COMPACT_ATOMS: atom_id res chain seq x y z
N MET A 1 -28.10 13.73 -33.92
CA MET A 1 -28.19 12.52 -33.06
C MET A 1 -27.34 12.59 -31.76
N SER A 2 -26.37 13.49 -31.66
CA SER A 2 -25.38 13.58 -30.57
C SER A 2 -25.93 14.14 -29.23
N TYR A 3 -26.83 15.12 -29.27
CA TYR A 3 -27.31 15.78 -28.03
C TYR A 3 -28.39 15.00 -27.26
N ALA A 4 -29.11 14.11 -27.91
CA ALA A 4 -30.18 13.34 -27.27
C ALA A 4 -29.65 12.24 -26.31
N CYS A 5 -28.43 11.72 -26.53
CA CYS A 5 -27.87 10.64 -25.71
C CYS A 5 -27.26 11.16 -24.41
N VAL A 6 -26.66 12.36 -24.40
CA VAL A 6 -26.08 12.99 -23.20
C VAL A 6 -27.18 13.51 -22.27
N SER A 7 -28.29 14.02 -22.84
CA SER A 7 -29.44 14.44 -22.02
C SER A 7 -30.18 13.26 -21.36
N GLN A 8 -30.15 12.06 -21.99
CA GLN A 8 -30.71 10.86 -21.37
C GLN A 8 -29.87 10.32 -20.20
N LEU A 9 -28.54 10.48 -20.29
CA LEU A 9 -27.66 10.09 -19.16
C LEU A 9 -27.83 11.01 -17.95
N SER A 10 -28.07 12.30 -18.13
CA SER A 10 -28.31 13.23 -17.02
C SER A 10 -29.66 13.02 -16.32
N VAL A 11 -30.67 12.52 -17.03
CA VAL A 11 -32.00 12.21 -16.44
C VAL A 11 -31.96 10.89 -15.64
N LEU A 12 -31.12 9.93 -16.04
CA LEU A 12 -30.99 8.64 -15.33
C LEU A 12 -30.24 8.73 -14.00
N CYS A 13 -29.43 9.77 -13.78
CA CYS A 13 -28.72 9.96 -12.52
C CYS A 13 -29.58 10.48 -11.36
N VAL A 14 -30.83 10.90 -11.60
CA VAL A 14 -31.70 11.50 -10.56
C VAL A 14 -32.56 10.45 -9.83
N PHE A 15 -32.71 9.26 -10.36
CA PHE A 15 -33.43 8.17 -9.70
C PHE A 15 -32.46 7.25 -8.95
N GLN A 16 -32.05 7.69 -7.77
CA GLN A 16 -31.43 6.82 -6.76
C GLN A 16 -32.56 6.00 -6.10
N TRP A 17 -32.92 4.88 -6.74
CA TRP A 17 -33.70 3.86 -6.06
C TRP A 17 -32.80 3.21 -5.02
N THR A 18 -33.01 3.54 -3.76
CA THR A 18 -32.55 2.73 -2.64
C THR A 18 -33.34 1.42 -2.66
N VAL A 19 -32.86 0.47 -3.47
CA VAL A 19 -33.28 -0.91 -3.30
C VAL A 19 -32.58 -1.39 -2.05
N GLU A 20 -33.30 -1.49 -0.94
CA GLU A 20 -32.80 -2.21 0.24
C GLU A 20 -32.37 -3.60 -0.23
N PRO A 21 -31.15 -4.05 0.12
CA PRO A 21 -30.74 -5.41 -0.25
C PRO A 21 -31.66 -6.38 0.49
N TRP A 22 -32.44 -7.13 -0.26
CA TRP A 22 -33.13 -8.28 0.26
C TRP A 22 -32.07 -9.18 0.88
N VAL A 23 -32.06 -9.26 2.22
CA VAL A 23 -31.25 -10.20 2.97
C VAL A 23 -31.86 -11.58 2.74
N SER A 24 -31.53 -12.20 1.63
CA SER A 24 -31.72 -13.63 1.48
C SER A 24 -30.58 -14.31 2.22
N GLY A 25 -30.82 -14.82 3.40
CA GLY A 25 -29.94 -15.70 4.15
C GLY A 25 -29.73 -17.03 3.39
N GLY A 26 -28.84 -17.02 2.43
CA GLY A 26 -28.38 -18.17 1.69
C GLY A 26 -26.85 -18.15 1.66
N THR A 27 -26.28 -19.03 2.44
CA THR A 27 -24.85 -19.29 2.53
C THR A 27 -24.43 -20.14 1.33
N MET A 28 -24.07 -19.51 0.22
CA MET A 28 -23.49 -20.16 -0.98
C MET A 28 -22.40 -19.26 -1.57
N PRO A 29 -21.43 -19.80 -2.32
CA PRO A 29 -20.48 -18.99 -3.08
C PRO A 29 -21.20 -17.91 -3.86
N LYS A 30 -20.62 -16.72 -3.92
CA LYS A 30 -21.26 -15.54 -4.46
C LYS A 30 -21.69 -15.78 -5.91
N ARG A 31 -22.97 -15.68 -6.22
CA ARG A 31 -23.45 -15.70 -7.60
C ARG A 31 -23.01 -14.42 -8.30
N ARG A 32 -22.75 -14.49 -9.61
CA ARG A 32 -22.44 -13.32 -10.45
C ARG A 32 -23.42 -12.20 -10.16
N ALA A 33 -22.93 -11.10 -9.62
CA ALA A 33 -23.72 -9.90 -9.43
C ALA A 33 -23.99 -9.28 -10.80
N VAL A 34 -25.23 -8.83 -11.04
CA VAL A 34 -25.53 -8.02 -12.21
C VAL A 34 -24.83 -6.68 -12.06
N GLU A 35 -24.07 -6.29 -13.09
CA GLU A 35 -23.41 -4.99 -13.10
C GLU A 35 -24.43 -3.86 -12.96
N SER A 36 -24.04 -2.77 -12.29
CA SER A 36 -24.90 -1.61 -12.16
C SER A 36 -25.18 -0.98 -13.53
N LEU A 37 -26.35 -0.39 -13.69
CA LEU A 37 -26.70 0.32 -14.93
C LEU A 37 -25.66 1.40 -15.27
N VAL A 38 -25.12 2.08 -14.26
CA VAL A 38 -24.06 3.10 -14.43
C VAL A 38 -22.80 2.47 -15.00
N SER A 39 -22.37 1.30 -14.48
CA SER A 39 -21.19 0.57 -14.99
C SER A 39 -21.39 0.16 -16.44
N LEU A 40 -22.55 -0.41 -16.77
CA LEU A 40 -22.89 -0.80 -18.15
C LEU A 40 -22.93 0.38 -19.12
N CYS A 41 -23.50 1.52 -18.69
CA CYS A 41 -23.52 2.74 -19.50
C CYS A 41 -22.12 3.30 -19.73
N LEU A 42 -21.27 3.35 -18.69
CA LEU A 42 -19.88 3.82 -18.82
C LEU A 42 -19.05 2.89 -19.72
N SER A 43 -19.22 1.57 -19.60
CA SER A 43 -18.58 0.60 -20.50
C SER A 43 -19.02 0.80 -21.94
N SER A 44 -20.32 1.01 -22.19
CA SER A 44 -20.84 1.29 -23.52
C SER A 44 -20.29 2.61 -24.09
N VAL A 45 -20.17 3.66 -23.28
CA VAL A 45 -19.53 4.92 -23.71
C VAL A 45 -18.07 4.70 -24.02
N ALA A 46 -17.33 3.97 -23.16
CA ALA A 46 -15.93 3.65 -23.37
C ALA A 46 -15.69 2.86 -24.66
N ASP A 47 -16.58 1.92 -25.01
CA ASP A 47 -16.50 1.13 -26.24
C ASP A 47 -16.71 1.99 -27.49
N ASN A 48 -17.55 3.01 -27.40
CA ASN A 48 -17.88 3.90 -28.50
C ASN A 48 -17.06 5.20 -28.55
N MET A 49 -16.02 5.35 -27.71
CA MET A 49 -15.19 6.57 -27.64
C MET A 49 -14.57 6.97 -28.98
N LYS A 50 -14.31 6.02 -29.87
CA LYS A 50 -13.76 6.30 -31.20
C LYS A 50 -14.73 7.11 -32.06
N GLU A 51 -16.02 6.85 -31.97
CA GLU A 51 -17.06 7.59 -32.71
C GLU A 51 -17.19 9.00 -32.13
N TRP A 52 -17.25 9.13 -30.81
CA TRP A 52 -17.27 10.43 -30.15
C TRP A 52 -16.07 11.30 -30.52
N ALA A 53 -14.87 10.72 -30.59
CA ALA A 53 -13.67 11.45 -30.95
C ALA A 53 -13.69 11.89 -32.43
N ARG A 54 -14.20 11.05 -33.32
CA ARG A 54 -14.34 11.39 -34.74
C ARG A 54 -15.34 12.52 -34.94
N ASP A 55 -16.53 12.41 -34.38
CA ASP A 55 -17.57 13.46 -34.50
C ASP A 55 -17.09 14.79 -33.93
N TYR A 56 -16.31 14.77 -32.83
CA TYR A 56 -15.70 15.96 -32.25
C TYR A 56 -14.64 16.55 -33.19
N ALA A 57 -13.78 15.71 -33.76
CA ALA A 57 -12.75 16.14 -34.69
C ALA A 57 -13.35 16.77 -35.94
N ASP A 58 -14.38 16.14 -36.52
CA ASP A 58 -15.01 16.60 -37.77
C ASP A 58 -15.76 17.93 -37.59
N ASN A 59 -16.32 18.19 -36.40
CA ASN A 59 -17.14 19.36 -36.16
C ASN A 59 -16.41 20.56 -35.52
N TYR A 60 -15.27 20.33 -34.80
CA TYR A 60 -14.70 21.36 -33.92
C TYR A 60 -13.18 21.55 -34.05
N LEU A 61 -12.49 20.82 -34.94
CA LEU A 61 -11.02 20.97 -35.11
C LEU A 61 -10.67 22.23 -35.92
N ASP A 62 -10.83 23.39 -35.29
CA ASP A 62 -10.15 24.61 -35.74
C ASP A 62 -8.87 24.79 -34.91
N GLN A 63 -7.72 24.93 -35.57
CA GLN A 63 -6.38 24.79 -34.94
C GLN A 63 -6.12 25.76 -33.78
N TYR A 64 -6.80 26.91 -33.72
CA TYR A 64 -6.53 27.93 -32.70
C TYR A 64 -7.50 27.93 -31.50
N SER A 65 -8.66 27.36 -31.64
CA SER A 65 -9.73 27.35 -30.61
C SER A 65 -9.76 26.08 -29.78
N PHE A 66 -8.99 25.06 -30.15
CA PHE A 66 -9.07 23.70 -29.59
C PHE A 66 -8.83 23.60 -28.08
N LEU A 67 -7.97 24.45 -27.54
CA LEU A 67 -7.71 24.50 -26.09
C LEU A 67 -8.95 24.90 -25.28
N TYR A 68 -9.85 25.67 -25.85
CA TYR A 68 -11.01 26.27 -25.19
C TYR A 68 -12.34 25.59 -25.51
N ILE A 69 -12.37 24.73 -26.51
CA ILE A 69 -13.60 24.01 -26.90
C ILE A 69 -13.79 22.84 -25.94
N MET A 70 -14.90 22.86 -25.20
CA MET A 70 -15.27 21.78 -24.30
C MET A 70 -15.92 20.63 -25.06
N GLY A 71 -15.51 19.40 -24.73
CA GLY A 71 -16.10 18.20 -25.30
C GLY A 71 -17.52 17.92 -24.76
N PRO A 72 -18.19 16.90 -25.30
CA PRO A 72 -19.56 16.54 -24.93
C PRO A 72 -19.69 16.08 -23.48
N PHE A 73 -18.58 15.72 -22.84
CA PHE A 73 -18.55 15.21 -21.45
C PHE A 73 -18.48 16.30 -20.39
N ASN A 74 -18.48 17.58 -20.78
CA ASN A 74 -18.44 18.70 -19.83
C ASN A 74 -19.66 18.78 -18.90
N GLN A 75 -20.78 18.15 -19.27
CA GLN A 75 -21.99 18.10 -18.45
C GLN A 75 -22.03 16.89 -17.50
N LEU A 76 -21.11 15.93 -17.66
CA LEU A 76 -21.03 14.77 -16.77
C LEU A 76 -20.36 15.16 -15.44
N PRO A 77 -20.82 14.59 -14.32
CA PRO A 77 -20.12 14.70 -13.04
C PRO A 77 -18.64 14.26 -13.16
N GLY A 78 -17.73 14.98 -12.52
CA GLY A 78 -16.30 14.69 -12.59
C GLY A 78 -15.95 13.26 -12.17
N SER A 79 -16.69 12.67 -11.22
CA SER A 79 -16.51 11.27 -10.80
C SER A 79 -16.79 10.26 -11.93
N LEU A 80 -17.78 10.52 -12.78
CA LEU A 80 -18.08 9.66 -13.93
C LEU A 80 -17.02 9.80 -15.03
N VAL A 81 -16.51 11.02 -15.24
CA VAL A 81 -15.41 11.26 -16.18
C VAL A 81 -14.14 10.57 -15.69
N GLN A 82 -13.84 10.62 -14.40
CA GLN A 82 -12.71 9.90 -13.79
C GLN A 82 -12.85 8.38 -13.97
N GLU A 83 -14.03 7.83 -13.73
CA GLU A 83 -14.30 6.40 -13.90
C GLU A 83 -14.16 5.99 -15.38
N LEU A 84 -14.64 6.82 -16.31
CA LEU A 84 -14.46 6.59 -17.75
C LEU A 84 -12.98 6.59 -18.15
N LEU A 85 -12.20 7.52 -17.62
CA LEU A 85 -10.73 7.55 -17.81
C LEU A 85 -10.06 6.29 -17.25
N ARG A 86 -10.51 5.83 -16.06
CA ARG A 86 -10.00 4.59 -15.45
C ARG A 86 -10.26 3.38 -16.35
N LEU A 87 -11.51 3.18 -16.81
CA LEU A 87 -11.89 2.08 -17.70
C LEU A 87 -11.09 2.07 -19.00
N LEU A 88 -10.91 3.24 -19.61
CA LEU A 88 -10.10 3.39 -20.82
C LEU A 88 -8.62 3.10 -20.58
N SER A 89 -8.09 3.51 -19.43
CA SER A 89 -6.69 3.27 -19.05
C SER A 89 -6.42 1.80 -18.80
N GLU A 90 -7.29 1.10 -18.07
CA GLU A 90 -7.19 -0.34 -17.79
C GLU A 90 -7.28 -1.18 -19.07
N SER A 91 -8.12 -0.75 -20.01
CA SER A 91 -8.23 -1.40 -21.32
C SER A 91 -7.15 -0.98 -22.32
N HIS A 92 -6.17 -0.16 -21.92
CA HIS A 92 -5.11 0.40 -22.79
C HIS A 92 -5.62 1.09 -24.06
N ARG A 93 -6.83 1.64 -24.03
CA ARG A 93 -7.49 2.26 -25.19
C ARG A 93 -7.42 3.79 -25.20
N VAL A 94 -6.77 4.41 -24.21
CA VAL A 94 -6.65 5.88 -24.16
C VAL A 94 -5.87 6.41 -25.35
N SER A 95 -6.43 7.41 -26.01
CA SER A 95 -5.77 8.17 -27.08
C SER A 95 -5.71 9.67 -26.74
N ARG A 96 -4.89 10.44 -27.47
CA ARG A 96 -4.84 11.89 -27.29
C ARG A 96 -6.19 12.55 -27.54
N ALA A 97 -6.92 12.09 -28.57
CA ALA A 97 -8.25 12.59 -28.88
C ALA A 97 -9.23 12.36 -27.71
N TYR A 98 -9.16 11.19 -27.06
CA TYR A 98 -10.01 10.91 -25.90
C TYR A 98 -9.67 11.80 -24.70
N LEU A 99 -8.38 12.06 -24.46
CA LEU A 99 -7.98 13.01 -23.41
C LEU A 99 -8.56 14.41 -23.66
N HIS A 100 -8.52 14.90 -24.90
CA HIS A 100 -9.12 16.19 -25.24
C HIS A 100 -10.62 16.26 -24.93
N LEU A 101 -11.36 15.16 -25.06
CA LEU A 101 -12.78 15.09 -24.73
C LEU A 101 -13.04 15.02 -23.21
N LEU A 102 -12.15 14.35 -22.48
CA LEU A 102 -12.36 13.99 -21.07
C LEU A 102 -11.71 14.96 -20.08
N LEU A 103 -10.81 15.86 -20.55
CA LEU A 103 -10.23 16.91 -19.70
C LEU A 103 -11.23 18.05 -19.53
N VAL A 104 -12.05 17.96 -18.49
CA VAL A 104 -13.12 18.92 -18.17
C VAL A 104 -12.77 19.79 -16.95
N PRO A 105 -13.27 21.05 -16.87
CA PRO A 105 -12.84 22.02 -15.84
C PRO A 105 -13.13 21.62 -14.40
N HIS A 106 -14.15 20.82 -14.17
CA HIS A 106 -14.61 20.41 -12.84
C HIS A 106 -14.01 19.10 -12.35
N LEU A 107 -12.96 18.58 -13.04
CA LEU A 107 -12.18 17.45 -12.53
C LEU A 107 -11.47 17.85 -11.24
N SER A 108 -11.65 17.07 -10.19
CA SER A 108 -10.96 17.24 -8.92
C SER A 108 -9.71 16.34 -8.81
N ALA A 109 -9.70 15.21 -9.51
CA ALA A 109 -8.56 14.30 -9.57
C ALA A 109 -8.34 13.80 -11.01
N LEU A 110 -7.07 13.66 -11.40
CA LEU A 110 -6.68 13.18 -12.72
C LEU A 110 -5.45 12.27 -12.58
N SER A 111 -5.56 11.03 -13.07
CA SER A 111 -4.43 10.13 -13.20
C SER A 111 -4.16 9.82 -14.66
N LEU A 112 -2.91 10.07 -15.10
CA LEU A 112 -2.43 9.79 -16.44
C LEU A 112 -1.36 8.69 -16.47
N SER A 113 -1.14 8.00 -15.35
CA SER A 113 -0.14 6.91 -15.24
C SER A 113 -0.42 5.75 -16.19
N GLY A 114 -1.68 5.35 -16.34
CA GLY A 114 -2.09 4.27 -17.26
C GLY A 114 -1.92 4.59 -18.75
N CYS A 115 -1.66 5.87 -19.10
CA CYS A 115 -1.45 6.32 -20.46
C CYS A 115 -0.23 7.24 -20.61
N SER A 116 0.77 7.09 -19.75
CA SER A 116 1.97 7.94 -19.68
C SER A 116 2.71 8.09 -21.02
N SER A 117 2.68 7.07 -21.88
CA SER A 117 3.33 7.08 -23.19
C SER A 117 2.78 8.11 -24.17
N ILE A 118 1.51 8.49 -24.03
CA ILE A 118 0.85 9.48 -24.91
C ILE A 118 0.85 10.89 -24.30
N VAL A 119 1.18 11.04 -23.02
CA VAL A 119 1.24 12.33 -22.34
C VAL A 119 2.47 13.10 -22.82
N SER A 120 2.23 14.23 -23.49
CA SER A 120 3.24 15.13 -24.03
C SER A 120 3.10 16.53 -23.42
N ASN A 121 4.00 17.45 -23.77
CA ASN A 121 3.92 18.85 -23.37
C ASN A 121 2.55 19.47 -23.67
N ALA A 122 2.00 19.20 -24.86
CA ALA A 122 0.69 19.74 -25.25
C ALA A 122 -0.44 19.22 -24.35
N VAL A 123 -0.40 17.94 -23.93
CA VAL A 123 -1.40 17.39 -23.00
C VAL A 123 -1.26 18.03 -21.62
N ALA A 124 -0.04 18.23 -21.12
CA ALA A 124 0.20 18.89 -19.85
C ALA A 124 -0.30 20.36 -19.85
N GLN A 125 -0.02 21.10 -20.94
CA GLN A 125 -0.54 22.46 -21.13
C GLN A 125 -2.07 22.48 -21.17
N LEU A 126 -2.69 21.51 -21.84
CA LEU A 126 -4.14 21.38 -21.87
C LEU A 126 -4.73 21.14 -20.48
N VAL A 127 -4.09 20.29 -19.66
CA VAL A 127 -4.49 20.04 -18.26
C VAL A 127 -4.43 21.35 -17.47
N GLY A 128 -3.34 22.11 -17.55
CA GLY A 128 -3.19 23.39 -16.85
C GLY A 128 -4.23 24.42 -17.29
N ALA A 129 -4.53 24.50 -18.60
CA ALA A 129 -5.51 25.43 -19.13
C ALA A 129 -6.96 25.11 -18.76
N ARG A 130 -7.32 23.82 -18.74
CA ARG A 130 -8.73 23.39 -18.55
C ARG A 130 -9.07 22.98 -17.14
N CYS A 131 -8.18 22.27 -16.45
CA CYS A 131 -8.52 21.54 -15.23
C CYS A 131 -8.04 22.29 -13.97
N GLN A 132 -8.34 23.59 -13.85
CA GLN A 132 -7.87 24.43 -12.74
C GLN A 132 -8.44 24.05 -11.36
N SER A 133 -9.48 23.23 -11.32
CA SER A 133 -10.08 22.72 -10.07
C SER A 133 -9.40 21.47 -9.51
N LEU A 134 -8.29 21.01 -10.12
CA LEU A 134 -7.59 19.82 -9.69
C LEU A 134 -7.01 19.98 -8.29
N THR A 135 -7.29 18.99 -7.46
CA THR A 135 -6.70 18.81 -6.13
C THR A 135 -5.74 17.62 -6.08
N ALA A 136 -5.86 16.68 -7.01
CA ALA A 136 -4.98 15.53 -7.14
C ALA A 136 -4.58 15.32 -8.61
N LEU A 137 -3.26 15.22 -8.86
CA LEU A 137 -2.70 15.00 -10.20
C LEU A 137 -1.62 13.92 -10.14
N CYS A 138 -1.77 12.87 -10.96
CA CYS A 138 -0.77 11.82 -11.12
C CYS A 138 -0.23 11.82 -12.55
N LEU A 139 1.07 12.14 -12.66
CA LEU A 139 1.87 12.12 -13.91
C LEU A 139 2.99 11.08 -13.84
N ARG A 140 2.78 10.00 -13.08
CA ARG A 140 3.76 8.92 -12.93
C ARG A 140 4.21 8.40 -14.30
N ASP A 141 5.52 8.25 -14.48
CA ASP A 141 6.16 7.79 -15.71
C ASP A 141 5.89 8.63 -16.97
N CYS A 142 5.39 9.86 -16.83
CA CYS A 142 5.18 10.78 -17.95
C CYS A 142 6.50 11.41 -18.42
N LYS A 143 7.41 10.60 -18.96
CA LYS A 143 8.79 10.97 -19.33
C LYS A 143 8.89 11.94 -20.52
N ARG A 144 7.79 12.23 -21.21
CA ARG A 144 7.77 13.14 -22.37
C ARG A 144 7.44 14.58 -22.02
N VAL A 145 7.07 14.86 -20.77
CA VAL A 145 6.77 16.22 -20.31
C VAL A 145 8.07 16.86 -19.83
N GLN A 146 8.41 17.97 -20.46
CA GLN A 146 9.65 18.70 -20.14
C GLN A 146 9.55 19.44 -18.80
N PRO A 147 10.67 19.65 -18.08
CA PRO A 147 10.68 20.32 -16.78
C PRO A 147 10.03 21.73 -16.79
N GLY A 148 10.29 22.54 -17.82
CA GLY A 148 9.67 23.86 -17.96
C GLY A 148 8.15 23.80 -18.02
N VAL A 149 7.60 22.82 -18.75
CA VAL A 149 6.14 22.62 -18.83
C VAL A 149 5.56 22.11 -17.52
N LEU A 150 6.33 21.32 -16.75
CA LEU A 150 5.93 20.92 -15.39
C LEU A 150 5.89 22.11 -14.44
N VAL A 151 6.83 23.06 -14.56
CA VAL A 151 6.81 24.33 -13.80
C VAL A 151 5.55 25.12 -14.12
N ASP A 152 5.29 25.39 -15.42
CA ASP A 152 4.09 26.11 -15.86
C ASP A 152 2.80 25.45 -15.36
N LEU A 153 2.75 24.11 -15.42
CA LEU A 153 1.59 23.32 -14.98
C LEU A 153 1.34 23.48 -13.48
N VAL A 154 2.39 23.40 -12.67
CA VAL A 154 2.29 23.52 -11.22
C VAL A 154 1.85 24.92 -10.80
N GLU A 155 2.37 25.96 -11.48
CA GLU A 155 1.98 27.36 -11.25
C GLU A 155 0.51 27.63 -11.58
N LEU A 156 -0.04 26.93 -12.57
CA LEU A 156 -1.46 27.02 -12.94
C LEU A 156 -2.42 26.26 -12.00
N LEU A 157 -1.88 25.40 -11.10
CA LEU A 157 -2.68 24.52 -10.25
C LEU A 157 -2.39 24.74 -8.74
N PRO A 158 -2.60 25.93 -8.18
CA PRO A 158 -2.27 26.23 -6.77
C PRO A 158 -3.14 25.48 -5.76
N GLY A 159 -4.27 24.88 -6.20
CA GLY A 159 -5.17 24.10 -5.38
C GLY A 159 -4.75 22.64 -5.16
N LEU A 160 -3.61 22.21 -5.69
CA LEU A 160 -3.15 20.83 -5.56
C LEU A 160 -2.88 20.46 -4.11
N ARG A 161 -3.39 19.27 -3.73
CA ARG A 161 -3.17 18.61 -2.43
C ARG A 161 -2.35 17.34 -2.56
N SER A 162 -2.44 16.66 -3.69
CA SER A 162 -1.67 15.46 -4.00
C SER A 162 -1.09 15.55 -5.40
N LEU A 163 0.23 15.36 -5.52
CA LEU A 163 0.96 15.41 -6.78
C LEU A 163 1.93 14.23 -6.88
N ASP A 164 1.77 13.42 -7.93
CA ASP A 164 2.69 12.32 -8.23
C ASP A 164 3.42 12.59 -9.55
N LEU A 165 4.72 12.86 -9.44
CA LEU A 165 5.66 13.06 -10.54
C LEU A 165 6.68 11.91 -10.64
N SER A 166 6.46 10.79 -9.96
CA SER A 166 7.40 9.66 -9.93
C SER A 166 7.78 9.19 -11.33
N GLY A 167 9.08 8.96 -11.57
CA GLY A 167 9.59 8.51 -12.87
C GLY A 167 9.47 9.53 -14.00
N SER A 168 9.12 10.78 -13.73
CA SER A 168 9.04 11.88 -14.71
C SER A 168 10.38 12.61 -14.91
N GLN A 169 10.38 13.71 -15.66
CA GLN A 169 11.52 14.63 -15.81
C GLN A 169 11.55 15.74 -14.74
N CYS A 170 10.97 15.48 -13.57
CA CYS A 170 11.05 16.41 -12.44
C CYS A 170 12.51 16.71 -12.10
N ASN A 171 12.82 17.98 -11.80
CA ASN A 171 14.12 18.46 -11.38
C ASN A 171 13.99 19.51 -10.26
N THR A 172 15.09 20.07 -9.81
CA THR A 172 15.12 21.09 -8.74
C THR A 172 14.24 22.32 -9.04
N GLN A 173 14.15 22.75 -10.30
CA GLN A 173 13.30 23.90 -10.68
C GLN A 173 11.81 23.60 -10.47
N VAL A 174 11.38 22.38 -10.84
CA VAL A 174 10.00 21.93 -10.61
C VAL A 174 9.71 21.85 -9.10
N LEU A 175 10.66 21.35 -8.29
CA LEU A 175 10.51 21.29 -6.83
C LEU A 175 10.39 22.70 -6.21
N SER A 176 11.19 23.65 -6.68
CA SER A 176 11.09 25.04 -6.25
C SER A 176 9.73 25.65 -6.60
N ALA A 177 9.23 25.40 -7.83
CA ALA A 177 7.89 25.83 -8.24
C ALA A 177 6.79 25.19 -7.38
N VAL A 178 6.88 23.89 -7.08
CA VAL A 178 5.96 23.20 -6.16
C VAL A 178 5.95 23.86 -4.78
N GLY A 179 7.12 24.12 -4.20
CA GLY A 179 7.25 24.76 -2.88
C GLY A 179 6.65 26.16 -2.84
N SER A 180 6.81 26.94 -3.91
CA SER A 180 6.34 28.33 -3.96
C SER A 180 4.87 28.50 -4.39
N SER A 181 4.37 27.61 -5.27
CA SER A 181 3.06 27.79 -5.92
C SER A 181 1.95 26.88 -5.38
N CYS A 182 2.29 25.79 -4.65
CA CYS A 182 1.31 24.83 -4.12
C CYS A 182 1.24 24.82 -2.59
N PRO A 183 0.75 25.87 -1.91
CA PRO A 183 0.76 25.96 -0.46
C PRO A 183 -0.17 24.94 0.24
N ALA A 184 -1.16 24.38 -0.48
CA ALA A 184 -2.10 23.39 0.03
C ALA A 184 -1.63 21.94 -0.14
N LEU A 185 -0.42 21.73 -0.68
CA LEU A 185 0.09 20.40 -0.99
C LEU A 185 0.33 19.59 0.28
N ARG A 186 -0.21 18.37 0.31
CA ARG A 186 -0.10 17.42 1.43
C ARG A 186 0.70 16.17 1.07
N GLU A 187 0.66 15.77 -0.19
CA GLU A 187 1.31 14.56 -0.67
C GLU A 187 2.09 14.87 -1.95
N LEU A 188 3.38 14.53 -1.94
CA LEU A 188 4.27 14.66 -3.09
C LEU A 188 5.04 13.36 -3.30
N HIS A 189 4.98 12.83 -4.51
CA HIS A 189 5.74 11.66 -4.92
C HIS A 189 6.68 12.06 -6.06
N VAL A 190 7.99 11.90 -5.84
CA VAL A 190 9.06 12.19 -6.82
C VAL A 190 10.07 11.04 -6.91
N SER A 191 9.64 9.84 -6.48
CA SER A 191 10.48 8.64 -6.52
C SER A 191 10.92 8.33 -7.95
N SER A 192 12.14 7.81 -8.10
CA SER A 192 12.72 7.44 -9.40
C SER A 192 12.86 8.60 -10.41
N CYS A 193 12.87 9.85 -9.96
CA CYS A 193 13.15 11.02 -10.78
C CYS A 193 14.67 11.25 -10.87
N ARG A 194 15.29 10.87 -11.97
CA ARG A 194 16.76 10.87 -12.15
C ARG A 194 17.42 12.25 -12.06
N ALA A 195 16.66 13.34 -12.24
CA ALA A 195 17.15 14.71 -12.18
C ALA A 195 16.87 15.39 -10.83
N VAL A 196 16.24 14.67 -9.89
CA VAL A 196 16.04 15.12 -8.52
C VAL A 196 17.21 14.62 -7.68
N THR A 197 17.79 15.53 -6.90
CA THR A 197 18.84 15.23 -5.91
C THR A 197 18.30 15.44 -4.50
N SER A 198 18.90 14.79 -3.50
CA SER A 198 18.55 14.99 -2.09
C SER A 198 18.62 16.48 -1.69
N ARG A 199 19.62 17.20 -2.18
CA ARG A 199 19.71 18.68 -2.00
C ARG A 199 18.58 19.43 -2.70
N GLY A 200 18.17 19.00 -3.89
CA GLY A 200 17.06 19.61 -4.62
C GLY A 200 15.74 19.60 -3.85
N LEU A 201 15.53 18.61 -2.96
CA LEU A 201 14.36 18.53 -2.10
C LEU A 201 14.26 19.68 -1.08
N LEU A 202 15.37 20.32 -0.71
CA LEU A 202 15.37 21.45 0.24
C LEU A 202 14.49 22.60 -0.22
N HIS A 203 14.39 22.80 -1.54
CA HIS A 203 13.55 23.85 -2.14
C HIS A 203 12.04 23.63 -1.91
N LEU A 204 11.62 22.46 -1.47
CA LEU A 204 10.23 22.21 -1.03
C LEU A 204 9.92 22.88 0.31
N ALA A 205 10.93 22.99 1.17
CA ALA A 205 10.77 23.49 2.52
C ALA A 205 11.24 24.94 2.71
N PHE A 206 12.14 25.41 1.85
CA PHE A 206 12.74 26.73 1.98
C PHE A 206 13.07 27.33 0.62
N ASP A 207 12.74 28.60 0.44
CA ASP A 207 13.13 29.40 -0.73
C ASP A 207 14.37 30.24 -0.38
N PRO A 208 15.56 29.86 -0.85
CA PRO A 208 16.79 30.57 -0.53
C PRO A 208 16.84 31.98 -1.15
N THR A 209 16.10 32.23 -2.24
CA THR A 209 16.08 33.56 -2.90
C THR A 209 15.27 34.58 -2.10
N ARG A 210 14.24 34.13 -1.38
CA ARG A 210 13.37 34.98 -0.55
C ARG A 210 13.72 34.91 0.93
N GLY A 211 14.62 34.00 1.32
CA GLY A 211 14.98 33.74 2.72
C GLY A 211 13.77 33.33 3.60
N ARG A 212 12.82 32.64 3.02
CA ARG A 212 11.57 32.27 3.71
C ARG A 212 11.33 30.78 3.65
N SER A 213 10.86 30.23 4.78
CA SER A 213 10.27 28.90 4.81
C SER A 213 9.01 28.90 3.94
N THR A 214 8.90 27.92 3.06
CA THR A 214 7.66 27.61 2.38
C THR A 214 6.77 26.97 3.43
N HIS A 215 5.68 27.62 3.83
CA HIS A 215 4.74 27.06 4.83
C HIS A 215 4.00 25.86 4.23
N SER A 216 4.75 24.80 4.00
CA SER A 216 4.23 23.58 3.39
C SER A 216 3.38 22.81 4.40
N GLN A 217 2.15 22.49 4.03
CA GLN A 217 1.30 21.54 4.74
C GLN A 217 1.64 20.08 4.37
N LEU A 218 2.84 19.86 3.83
CA LEU A 218 3.27 18.58 3.34
C LEU A 218 3.31 17.56 4.48
N ARG A 219 2.57 16.46 4.29
CA ARG A 219 2.49 15.33 5.23
C ARG A 219 3.20 14.11 4.71
N ARG A 220 3.19 13.90 3.38
CA ARG A 220 3.80 12.73 2.76
C ARG A 220 4.75 13.16 1.65
N LEU A 221 5.98 12.72 1.74
CA LEU A 221 7.02 12.91 0.73
C LEU A 221 7.64 11.55 0.39
N ALA A 222 7.40 11.08 -0.83
CA ALA A 222 8.08 9.90 -1.36
C ALA A 222 9.16 10.34 -2.34
N ALA A 223 10.42 10.07 -2.01
CA ALA A 223 11.60 10.43 -2.76
C ALA A 223 12.63 9.29 -2.77
N SER A 224 12.17 8.06 -2.97
CA SER A 224 13.04 6.89 -3.12
C SER A 224 13.66 6.83 -4.52
N ASN A 225 14.83 6.19 -4.63
CA ASN A 225 15.55 6.03 -5.89
C ASN A 225 15.80 7.34 -6.65
N ILE A 226 16.05 8.43 -5.92
CA ILE A 226 16.57 9.68 -6.46
C ILE A 226 18.10 9.66 -6.39
N ASP A 227 18.76 10.55 -7.15
CA ASP A 227 20.21 10.68 -7.18
C ASP A 227 20.98 9.37 -7.50
N PRO A 228 20.81 8.79 -8.70
CA PRO A 228 21.39 7.48 -9.07
C PRO A 228 22.93 7.47 -9.13
N ARG A 229 23.58 8.63 -9.00
CA ARG A 229 25.06 8.74 -9.02
C ARG A 229 25.68 8.59 -7.64
N GLY A 230 24.86 8.26 -6.64
CA GLY A 230 25.18 7.80 -5.29
C GLY A 230 26.52 8.28 -4.76
N GLY A 231 26.56 9.29 -3.95
CA GLY A 231 27.84 9.67 -3.38
C GLY A 231 27.84 10.92 -2.53
N VAL A 232 26.75 11.60 -2.37
CA VAL A 232 26.71 12.81 -1.55
C VAL A 232 25.63 12.67 -0.51
N ASP A 233 26.01 12.90 0.72
CA ASP A 233 25.24 13.06 1.94
C ASP A 233 23.71 13.12 1.74
N SER A 234 23.02 12.01 1.93
CA SER A 234 21.55 11.93 1.93
C SER A 234 20.98 12.26 3.32
N VAL A 235 21.80 12.19 4.35
CA VAL A 235 21.42 12.33 5.75
C VAL A 235 21.12 13.78 6.11
N GLY A 236 21.99 14.71 5.72
CA GLY A 236 21.80 16.14 5.95
C GLY A 236 20.51 16.67 5.35
N PRO A 237 20.25 16.46 4.04
CA PRO A 237 18.99 16.84 3.41
C PRO A 237 17.76 16.23 4.06
N ALA A 238 17.80 14.95 4.43
CA ALA A 238 16.69 14.31 5.14
C ALA A 238 16.45 14.97 6.51
N ALA A 239 17.51 15.22 7.29
CA ALA A 239 17.41 15.93 8.57
C ALA A 239 16.84 17.35 8.39
N PHE A 240 17.26 18.07 7.34
CA PHE A 240 16.71 19.38 7.01
C PHE A 240 15.21 19.33 6.75
N LEU A 241 14.75 18.40 5.91
CA LEU A 241 13.33 18.22 5.61
C LEU A 241 12.50 17.91 6.85
N LEU A 242 13.00 17.01 7.70
CA LEU A 242 12.35 16.64 8.95
C LEU A 242 12.21 17.82 9.92
N LEU A 243 13.22 18.70 9.97
CA LEU A 243 13.21 19.88 10.83
C LEU A 243 12.42 21.05 10.21
N ALA A 244 12.48 21.25 8.90
CA ALA A 244 11.83 22.37 8.23
C ALA A 244 10.34 22.12 7.92
N LEU A 245 9.89 20.86 7.86
CA LEU A 245 8.51 20.49 7.56
C LEU A 245 7.83 19.89 8.80
N PRO A 246 7.23 20.71 9.68
CA PRO A 246 6.70 20.24 10.97
C PRO A 246 5.50 19.28 10.85
N HIS A 247 4.80 19.28 9.71
CA HIS A 247 3.62 18.42 9.49
C HIS A 247 3.95 17.12 8.77
N LEU A 248 5.24 16.83 8.52
CA LEU A 248 5.65 15.64 7.80
C LEU A 248 5.39 14.38 8.64
N GLU A 249 4.49 13.54 8.16
CA GLU A 249 4.08 12.27 8.79
C GLU A 249 4.78 11.06 8.14
N HIS A 250 5.17 11.19 6.88
CA HIS A 250 5.78 10.12 6.09
C HIS A 250 6.88 10.68 5.19
N LEU A 251 8.07 10.13 5.30
CA LEU A 251 9.21 10.43 4.43
C LEU A 251 9.80 9.11 3.92
N ASP A 252 9.70 8.87 2.61
CA ASP A 252 10.37 7.76 1.94
C ASP A 252 11.67 8.29 1.30
N HIS A 253 12.78 8.16 2.01
CA HIS A 253 14.10 8.66 1.62
C HIS A 253 15.19 7.82 2.26
N SER A 254 16.23 7.49 1.50
CA SER A 254 17.31 6.59 1.91
C SER A 254 18.09 7.04 3.16
N GLY A 255 18.08 8.32 3.49
CA GLY A 255 18.75 8.86 4.68
C GLY A 255 17.84 9.08 5.88
N LEU A 256 16.62 8.52 5.92
CA LEU A 256 15.63 8.79 6.96
C LEU A 256 16.08 8.35 8.35
N VAL A 257 16.52 7.12 8.47
CA VAL A 257 16.85 6.49 9.76
C VAL A 257 18.06 7.17 10.40
N GLU A 258 19.09 7.40 9.60
CA GLU A 258 20.31 8.08 10.02
C GLU A 258 20.03 9.56 10.36
N ALA A 259 19.15 10.23 9.60
CA ALA A 259 18.74 11.60 9.89
C ALA A 259 18.00 11.72 11.23
N CYS A 260 17.10 10.79 11.54
CA CYS A 260 16.44 10.73 12.84
C CYS A 260 17.44 10.46 13.99
N SER A 261 18.42 9.58 13.77
CA SER A 261 19.51 9.31 14.73
C SER A 261 20.38 10.55 14.94
N LEU A 262 20.69 11.29 13.86
CA LEU A 262 21.45 12.55 13.93
C LEU A 262 20.69 13.60 14.74
N ILE A 263 19.39 13.77 14.49
CA ILE A 263 18.53 14.72 15.23
C ILE A 263 18.43 14.32 16.70
N SER A 264 18.33 13.02 17.00
CA SER A 264 18.27 12.51 18.38
C SER A 264 19.53 12.87 19.19
N ARG A 265 20.69 12.82 18.54
CA ARG A 265 21.99 13.11 19.17
C ARG A 265 22.37 14.58 19.17
N LEU A 266 21.67 15.43 18.40
CA LEU A 266 21.99 16.86 18.18
C LEU A 266 23.43 17.13 17.70
N HIS A 267 24.05 16.17 16.99
CA HIS A 267 25.43 16.25 16.54
C HIS A 267 25.53 16.76 15.10
N PHE A 268 25.26 18.05 14.86
CA PHE A 268 25.24 18.65 13.52
C PHE A 268 26.59 19.12 13.01
N HIS A 269 27.62 19.19 13.85
CA HIS A 269 28.93 19.80 13.55
C HIS A 269 29.65 19.26 12.30
N THR A 270 29.40 18.02 11.93
CA THR A 270 30.01 17.39 10.74
C THR A 270 29.23 17.63 9.45
N ILE A 271 27.96 18.05 9.53
CA ILE A 271 27.02 18.07 8.42
C ILE A 271 26.48 19.50 8.15
N ASP A 272 26.57 20.42 9.09
CA ASP A 272 25.99 21.78 8.99
C ASP A 272 26.54 22.62 7.82
N CYS A 273 27.67 22.21 7.23
CA CYS A 273 28.33 23.00 6.16
C CYS A 273 27.64 22.86 4.78
N PHE A 274 26.71 21.90 4.60
CA PHE A 274 26.20 21.64 3.25
C PHE A 274 25.17 22.68 2.77
N ALA A 275 24.49 23.35 3.69
CA ALA A 275 23.34 24.20 3.37
C ALA A 275 23.69 25.71 3.38
N THR A 276 24.60 26.14 4.23
CA THR A 276 24.90 27.57 4.45
C THR A 276 25.47 28.29 3.24
N ASN A 277 26.22 27.59 2.38
CA ASN A 277 26.82 28.20 1.17
C ASN A 277 25.79 28.51 0.07
N GLU A 278 24.58 27.93 0.16
CA GLU A 278 23.51 28.09 -0.84
C GLU A 278 22.35 28.96 -0.31
N GLY A 279 22.48 29.58 0.86
CA GLY A 279 21.46 30.43 1.45
C GLY A 279 20.36 29.70 2.22
N PHE A 280 20.55 28.42 2.53
CA PHE A 280 19.65 27.66 3.41
C PHE A 280 20.06 27.85 4.87
N PRO A 281 19.12 27.81 5.82
CA PRO A 281 19.43 27.82 7.26
C PRO A 281 20.19 26.54 7.67
N SER A 282 21.01 26.66 8.71
CA SER A 282 21.67 25.52 9.30
C SER A 282 20.67 24.59 10.05
N LEU A 283 21.04 23.33 10.26
CA LEU A 283 20.21 22.41 11.03
C LEU A 283 20.03 22.90 12.47
N SER A 284 21.07 23.52 13.04
CA SER A 284 21.03 24.10 14.38
C SER A 284 20.01 25.24 14.47
N GLU A 285 19.96 26.14 13.47
CA GLU A 285 18.95 27.22 13.38
C GLU A 285 17.53 26.66 13.28
N LEU A 286 17.31 25.59 12.49
CA LEU A 286 16.01 24.94 12.37
C LEU A 286 15.55 24.32 13.67
N VAL A 287 16.44 23.70 14.44
CA VAL A 287 16.12 23.16 15.77
C VAL A 287 15.69 24.27 16.71
N HIS A 288 16.45 25.39 16.77
CA HIS A 288 16.10 26.53 17.61
C HIS A 288 14.74 27.16 17.22
N SER A 289 14.48 27.30 15.91
CA SER A 289 13.18 27.81 15.44
C SER A 289 12.00 26.92 15.83
N ARG A 290 12.23 25.62 15.95
CA ARG A 290 11.21 24.64 16.32
C ARG A 290 10.97 24.56 17.83
N ALA A 291 11.99 24.79 18.66
CA ALA A 291 11.89 24.75 20.11
C ALA A 291 11.10 25.95 20.70
N GLY A 292 10.91 27.03 19.95
CA GLY A 292 10.20 28.25 20.38
C GLY A 292 11.06 29.12 21.33
N GLU A 293 10.81 30.42 21.33
CA GLU A 293 11.44 31.36 22.28
C GLU A 293 10.93 31.07 23.71
N GLY A 294 11.74 30.43 24.52
CA GLY A 294 11.42 30.30 25.97
C GLY A 294 11.64 28.94 26.63
N VAL A 295 12.13 27.94 25.90
CA VAL A 295 12.49 26.65 26.50
C VAL A 295 14.00 26.58 26.67
N ASP A 296 14.47 26.37 27.92
CA ASP A 296 15.89 26.14 28.21
C ASP A 296 16.45 25.05 27.29
N SER A 297 17.47 25.44 26.52
CA SER A 297 18.00 24.75 25.33
C SER A 297 18.58 23.35 25.56
N GLU A 298 18.62 22.84 26.78
CA GLU A 298 19.31 21.57 27.09
C GLU A 298 18.40 20.37 27.40
N ALA A 299 17.07 20.54 27.50
CA ALA A 299 16.24 19.51 28.13
C ALA A 299 15.08 18.91 27.31
N SER A 300 14.71 19.47 26.14
CA SER A 300 13.58 18.89 25.39
C SER A 300 14.03 18.34 24.04
N PRO A 301 14.00 17.02 23.82
CA PRO A 301 14.30 16.44 22.52
C PRO A 301 13.29 16.92 21.48
N VAL A 302 13.79 17.25 20.28
CA VAL A 302 12.93 17.60 19.13
C VAL A 302 12.02 16.41 18.84
N CYS A 303 10.71 16.63 18.87
CA CYS A 303 9.73 15.60 18.52
C CYS A 303 9.36 15.73 17.03
N LEU A 304 9.47 14.62 16.30
CA LEU A 304 9.07 14.50 14.91
C LEU A 304 7.69 13.84 14.82
N ASN A 305 6.84 14.32 13.92
CA ASN A 305 5.48 13.78 13.74
C ASN A 305 5.42 12.58 12.79
N LEU A 306 6.53 11.86 12.65
CA LEU A 306 6.60 10.69 11.79
C LEU A 306 5.68 9.57 12.29
N ARG A 307 4.83 9.09 11.41
CA ARG A 307 3.91 7.96 11.66
C ARG A 307 4.35 6.67 11.04
N GLN A 308 5.25 6.73 10.06
CA GLN A 308 5.76 5.55 9.38
C GLN A 308 7.28 5.57 9.37
N MET A 309 7.86 4.40 9.69
CA MET A 309 9.30 4.16 9.66
C MET A 309 9.55 2.86 8.91
N SER A 310 10.38 2.90 7.88
CA SER A 310 10.72 1.73 7.06
C SER A 310 12.16 1.31 7.26
N GLU A 311 12.42 0.01 7.26
CA GLU A 311 13.76 -0.60 7.27
C GLU A 311 14.65 -0.11 8.44
N VAL A 312 14.05 0.00 9.62
CA VAL A 312 14.78 0.41 10.84
C VAL A 312 15.54 -0.78 11.40
N GLU A 313 16.84 -0.63 11.55
CA GLU A 313 17.63 -1.62 12.28
C GLU A 313 17.23 -1.63 13.77
N ALA A 314 16.97 -2.80 14.30
CA ALA A 314 16.49 -2.95 15.68
C ALA A 314 17.43 -2.32 16.72
N GLU A 315 18.73 -2.26 16.43
CA GLU A 315 19.76 -1.62 17.29
C GLU A 315 19.56 -0.10 17.43
N LEU A 316 18.98 0.55 16.41
CA LEU A 316 18.77 1.99 16.40
C LEU A 316 17.48 2.42 17.11
N LEU A 317 16.58 1.49 17.41
CA LEU A 317 15.28 1.79 18.03
C LEU A 317 15.39 2.62 19.30
N GLY A 318 16.35 2.29 20.18
CA GLY A 318 16.58 3.04 21.41
C GLY A 318 16.97 4.51 21.20
N THR A 319 17.59 4.84 20.06
CA THR A 319 17.96 6.23 19.70
C THR A 319 16.85 6.97 18.96
N LEU A 320 15.96 6.26 18.26
CA LEU A 320 14.89 6.84 17.44
C LEU A 320 13.63 7.13 18.26
N THR A 321 13.30 6.28 19.23
CA THR A 321 12.06 6.39 19.99
C THR A 321 11.88 7.69 20.77
N PRO A 322 12.92 8.35 21.31
CA PRO A 322 12.76 9.64 21.97
C PRO A 322 12.29 10.75 21.03
N VAL A 323 12.68 10.67 19.74
CA VAL A 323 12.42 11.67 18.71
C VAL A 323 11.14 11.35 17.91
N CYS A 324 10.91 10.07 17.61
CA CYS A 324 9.77 9.59 16.83
C CYS A 324 8.78 8.83 17.74
N ARG A 325 7.95 9.54 18.48
CA ARG A 325 7.05 8.94 19.49
C ARG A 325 5.72 8.45 18.93
N GLU A 326 5.27 9.01 17.82
CA GLU A 326 3.93 8.78 17.27
C GLU A 326 3.92 7.79 16.10
N VAL A 327 4.90 6.89 16.04
CA VAL A 327 4.97 5.88 14.98
C VAL A 327 3.79 4.91 15.10
N VAL A 328 3.06 4.78 14.00
CA VAL A 328 1.87 3.91 13.87
C VAL A 328 2.19 2.67 13.03
N GLU A 329 3.13 2.81 12.09
CA GLU A 329 3.57 1.76 11.18
C GLU A 329 5.09 1.68 11.17
N ALA A 330 5.64 0.50 11.40
CA ALA A 330 7.09 0.28 11.40
C ALA A 330 7.47 -1.01 10.67
N SER A 331 8.59 -0.93 9.91
CA SER A 331 9.30 -2.10 9.39
C SER A 331 10.67 -2.16 10.06
N VAL A 332 10.96 -3.27 10.72
CA VAL A 332 12.16 -3.45 11.55
C VAL A 332 12.99 -4.62 11.04
N LEU A 333 14.27 -4.37 10.85
CA LEU A 333 15.28 -5.34 10.45
C LEU A 333 16.00 -5.87 11.69
N CYS A 334 15.98 -7.18 11.85
CA CYS A 334 16.53 -7.86 13.03
C CYS A 334 17.81 -8.62 12.65
N GLY A 335 18.95 -8.12 13.10
CA GLY A 335 20.26 -8.75 12.95
C GLY A 335 20.47 -9.95 13.89
N GLU A 336 21.64 -10.59 13.83
CA GLU A 336 21.97 -11.78 14.63
C GLU A 336 22.28 -11.48 16.10
N GLU A 337 22.87 -10.32 16.42
CA GLU A 337 23.48 -10.02 17.72
C GLU A 337 22.54 -9.40 18.76
N LEU A 338 21.28 -9.19 18.44
CA LEU A 338 20.35 -8.51 19.33
C LEU A 338 19.87 -9.39 20.48
N GLY A 339 19.93 -8.81 21.68
CA GLY A 339 19.23 -9.35 22.84
C GLY A 339 17.71 -9.35 22.66
N SER A 340 17.00 -10.01 23.55
CA SER A 340 15.53 -10.14 23.50
C SER A 340 14.75 -8.82 23.69
N ASP A 341 15.38 -7.75 24.16
CA ASP A 341 14.76 -6.43 24.34
C ASP A 341 15.17 -5.49 23.20
N TRP A 342 14.34 -5.41 22.20
CA TRP A 342 14.60 -4.61 20.98
C TRP A 342 14.17 -3.14 21.10
N GLY A 343 13.68 -2.69 22.25
CA GLY A 343 13.16 -1.34 22.40
C GLY A 343 11.85 -1.05 21.62
N LEU A 344 11.28 -2.05 20.94
CA LEU A 344 10.00 -1.93 20.23
C LEU A 344 8.84 -1.54 21.16
N SER A 345 8.91 -1.97 22.43
CA SER A 345 7.94 -1.66 23.48
C SER A 345 7.76 -0.15 23.74
N LEU A 346 8.68 0.68 23.25
CA LEU A 346 8.62 2.14 23.40
C LEU A 346 7.62 2.80 22.43
N TRP A 347 7.27 2.18 21.29
CA TRP A 347 6.28 2.71 20.35
C TRP A 347 4.86 2.26 20.69
N LYS A 348 4.27 2.81 21.72
CA LYS A 348 2.92 2.42 22.22
C LYS A 348 1.78 2.67 21.24
N THR A 349 1.97 3.52 20.23
CA THR A 349 0.99 3.85 19.18
C THR A 349 1.03 2.91 17.99
N LEU A 350 1.95 1.94 17.99
CA LEU A 350 2.17 1.04 16.87
C LEU A 350 0.94 0.13 16.64
N THR A 351 0.45 0.13 15.41
CA THR A 351 -0.68 -0.72 14.97
C THR A 351 -0.32 -1.63 13.81
N HIS A 352 0.73 -1.28 13.05
CA HIS A 352 1.22 -2.04 11.91
C HIS A 352 2.71 -2.32 12.12
N LEU A 353 3.06 -3.58 12.23
CA LEU A 353 4.44 -4.01 12.45
C LEU A 353 4.84 -5.03 11.40
N THR A 354 5.94 -4.75 10.71
CA THR A 354 6.66 -5.69 9.87
C THR A 354 8.00 -5.97 10.52
N VAL A 355 8.33 -7.24 10.75
CA VAL A 355 9.64 -7.65 11.26
C VAL A 355 10.29 -8.61 10.28
N GLN A 356 11.55 -8.38 9.97
CA GLN A 356 12.34 -9.23 9.08
C GLN A 356 13.65 -9.64 9.73
N SER A 357 13.94 -10.93 9.73
CA SER A 357 15.24 -11.45 10.13
C SER A 357 16.24 -11.33 8.98
N THR A 358 17.36 -10.62 9.19
CA THR A 358 18.37 -10.35 8.15
C THR A 358 19.67 -11.12 8.34
N GLY A 359 19.78 -11.95 9.39
CA GLY A 359 20.96 -12.74 9.69
C GLY A 359 21.14 -13.95 8.76
N VAL A 360 22.34 -14.54 8.76
CA VAL A 360 22.64 -15.81 8.05
C VAL A 360 21.80 -16.95 8.65
N HIS A 361 21.51 -16.88 9.95
CA HIS A 361 20.63 -17.81 10.64
C HIS A 361 19.32 -17.11 10.97
N SER A 362 18.20 -17.70 10.52
CA SER A 362 16.88 -17.19 10.84
C SER A 362 16.60 -17.24 12.33
N ARG A 363 16.14 -16.14 12.90
CA ARG A 363 15.77 -16.05 14.33
C ARG A 363 14.49 -16.82 14.61
N PRO A 364 14.37 -17.45 15.78
CA PRO A 364 13.15 -18.14 16.17
C PRO A 364 12.02 -17.14 16.49
N LEU A 365 10.77 -17.54 16.25
CA LEU A 365 9.57 -16.72 16.52
C LEU A 365 9.45 -16.29 17.99
N ARG A 366 9.92 -17.13 18.93
CA ARG A 366 9.90 -16.83 20.37
C ARG A 366 10.59 -15.53 20.74
N ASP A 367 11.56 -15.08 19.94
CA ASP A 367 12.25 -13.81 20.19
C ASP A 367 11.33 -12.60 20.07
N LEU A 368 10.17 -12.74 19.38
CA LEU A 368 9.17 -11.69 19.27
C LEU A 368 8.25 -11.58 20.49
N LEU A 369 8.16 -12.60 21.31
CA LEU A 369 7.14 -12.70 22.37
C LEU A 369 7.20 -11.53 23.35
N LEU A 370 8.39 -11.16 23.85
CA LEU A 370 8.54 -10.05 24.79
C LEU A 370 8.05 -8.70 24.23
N ALA A 371 8.34 -8.43 22.97
CA ALA A 371 7.84 -7.23 22.31
C ALA A 371 6.32 -7.29 22.12
N LEU A 372 5.79 -8.46 21.77
CA LEU A 372 4.36 -8.65 21.53
C LEU A 372 3.53 -8.68 22.81
N GLU A 373 4.08 -9.02 23.98
CA GLU A 373 3.41 -8.86 25.27
C GLU A 373 2.96 -7.42 25.52
N VAL A 374 3.76 -6.45 25.08
CA VAL A 374 3.46 -5.02 25.25
C VAL A 374 2.65 -4.46 24.07
N LEU A 375 3.05 -4.77 22.84
CA LEU A 375 2.48 -4.20 21.62
C LEU A 375 1.26 -4.97 21.08
N GLY A 376 1.19 -6.26 21.33
CA GLY A 376 0.19 -7.15 20.75
C GLY A 376 -1.24 -6.67 20.87
N PRO A 377 -1.69 -6.14 22.02
CA PRO A 377 -3.06 -5.62 22.15
C PRO A 377 -3.37 -4.42 21.24
N SER A 378 -2.37 -3.64 20.80
CA SER A 378 -2.56 -2.51 19.88
C SER A 378 -2.43 -2.91 18.42
N LEU A 379 -1.77 -4.04 18.11
CA LEU A 379 -1.48 -4.46 16.75
C LEU A 379 -2.75 -4.87 15.98
N ARG A 380 -2.83 -4.38 14.75
CA ARG A 380 -3.86 -4.72 13.75
C ARG A 380 -3.28 -5.47 12.56
N LEU A 381 -2.05 -5.17 12.20
CA LEU A 381 -1.31 -5.85 11.14
C LEU A 381 0.05 -6.28 11.66
N LEU A 382 0.37 -7.55 11.47
CA LEU A 382 1.67 -8.13 11.79
C LEU A 382 2.17 -8.91 10.58
N THR A 383 3.36 -8.51 10.10
CA THR A 383 4.07 -9.25 9.04
C THR A 383 5.39 -9.74 9.60
N ILE A 384 5.64 -11.03 9.50
CA ILE A 384 6.85 -11.71 9.98
C ILE A 384 7.55 -12.31 8.76
N GLN A 385 8.81 -11.96 8.56
CA GLN A 385 9.59 -12.40 7.39
C GLN A 385 10.90 -13.04 7.83
N ASP A 386 11.22 -14.18 7.23
CA ASP A 386 12.48 -14.90 7.39
C ASP A 386 12.83 -15.34 8.82
N PHE A 387 11.83 -15.44 9.69
CA PHE A 387 11.99 -16.07 11.00
C PHE A 387 11.85 -17.58 10.89
N SER A 388 12.54 -18.33 11.74
CA SER A 388 12.41 -19.79 11.83
C SER A 388 11.18 -20.18 12.64
N LEU A 389 10.44 -21.16 12.11
CA LEU A 389 9.27 -21.71 12.79
C LEU A 389 9.70 -22.41 14.09
N ASP A 390 9.01 -22.11 15.18
CA ASP A 390 9.02 -22.80 16.46
C ASP A 390 7.58 -22.95 17.00
N ASP A 391 7.43 -23.49 18.20
CA ASP A 391 6.11 -23.76 18.81
C ASP A 391 5.42 -22.47 19.35
N SER A 392 5.92 -21.26 19.01
CA SER A 392 5.42 -19.98 19.56
C SER A 392 4.31 -19.33 18.77
N LEU A 393 3.85 -19.89 17.64
CA LEU A 393 2.84 -19.26 16.78
C LEU A 393 1.51 -19.05 17.54
N ASP A 394 1.07 -20.04 18.33
CA ASP A 394 -0.16 -19.95 19.12
C ASP A 394 -0.05 -18.85 20.20
N LEU A 395 1.12 -18.71 20.81
CA LEU A 395 1.39 -17.65 21.78
C LEU A 395 1.32 -16.27 21.13
N ILE A 396 1.92 -16.10 19.94
CA ILE A 396 1.86 -14.85 19.18
C ILE A 396 0.41 -14.47 18.90
N LEU A 397 -0.41 -15.43 18.46
CA LEU A 397 -1.83 -15.19 18.20
C LEU A 397 -2.60 -14.82 19.47
N SER A 398 -2.28 -15.43 20.60
CA SER A 398 -2.92 -15.14 21.89
C SER A 398 -2.57 -13.76 22.42
N LEU A 399 -1.34 -13.27 22.16
CA LEU A 399 -0.88 -11.94 22.56
C LEU A 399 -1.49 -10.82 21.70
N CYS A 400 -1.99 -11.13 20.49
CA CYS A 400 -2.49 -10.16 19.53
C CYS A 400 -4.01 -10.27 19.28
N PRO A 401 -4.89 -10.03 20.26
CA PRO A 401 -6.33 -10.28 20.15
C PRO A 401 -7.05 -9.37 19.14
N ASN A 402 -6.50 -8.19 18.84
CA ASN A 402 -7.08 -7.21 17.91
C ASN A 402 -6.52 -7.31 16.48
N LEU A 403 -5.77 -8.37 16.19
CA LEU A 403 -5.13 -8.56 14.90
C LEU A 403 -6.19 -8.73 13.79
N ARG A 404 -5.95 -8.04 12.67
CA ARG A 404 -6.79 -8.13 11.45
C ARG A 404 -6.08 -8.82 10.32
N VAL A 405 -4.77 -8.66 10.23
CA VAL A 405 -3.93 -9.18 9.16
C VAL A 405 -2.69 -9.81 9.78
N LEU A 406 -2.42 -11.05 9.42
CA LEU A 406 -1.19 -11.76 9.78
C LEU A 406 -0.55 -12.36 8.53
N HIS A 407 0.65 -11.91 8.21
CA HIS A 407 1.44 -12.47 7.12
C HIS A 407 2.73 -13.06 7.69
N CYS A 408 2.92 -14.36 7.54
CA CYS A 408 4.09 -15.09 7.99
C CYS A 408 4.81 -15.72 6.81
N HIS A 409 5.99 -15.21 6.47
CA HIS A 409 6.94 -15.84 5.57
C HIS A 409 8.04 -16.49 6.41
N LEU A 410 7.91 -17.78 6.69
CA LEU A 410 8.75 -18.47 7.66
C LEU A 410 9.80 -19.35 7.01
N GLN A 411 10.91 -19.52 7.68
CA GLN A 411 11.95 -20.48 7.36
C GLN A 411 11.77 -21.75 8.21
N PRO A 412 12.14 -22.92 7.70
CA PRO A 412 12.19 -24.13 8.52
C PRO A 412 13.25 -23.98 9.62
N PRO A 413 13.09 -24.67 10.77
CA PRO A 413 14.07 -24.63 11.84
C PRO A 413 15.44 -25.12 11.38
N ALA A 414 16.51 -24.38 11.74
CA ALA A 414 17.87 -24.63 11.25
C ALA A 414 18.52 -25.95 11.75
N THR A 415 17.96 -26.63 12.75
CA THR A 415 18.54 -27.85 13.32
C THR A 415 17.52 -28.91 13.63
N ALA A 416 17.55 -29.96 12.81
CA ALA A 416 17.01 -31.28 13.14
C ALA A 416 17.93 -32.09 14.11
N LEU A 417 18.83 -31.48 14.86
CA LEU A 417 19.89 -32.17 15.61
C LEU A 417 19.93 -31.88 17.12
N HIS A 418 18.80 -31.72 17.80
CA HIS A 418 18.73 -31.94 19.25
C HIS A 418 17.44 -32.67 19.61
N GLU A 419 17.45 -33.96 19.38
CA GLU A 419 16.64 -34.91 20.13
C GLU A 419 17.13 -34.87 21.58
N GLY A 420 16.33 -34.36 22.50
CA GLY A 420 16.67 -34.46 23.89
C GLY A 420 16.10 -33.44 24.87
N HIS A 421 14.86 -33.01 24.67
CA HIS A 421 14.04 -32.55 25.80
C HIS A 421 12.68 -33.18 25.68
N GLU A 422 12.35 -34.08 26.62
CA GLU A 422 11.01 -34.61 26.84
C GLU A 422 10.04 -33.41 26.97
N ALA A 423 9.35 -33.11 25.89
CA ALA A 423 8.27 -32.13 25.90
C ALA A 423 7.14 -32.72 26.75
N GLN A 424 6.90 -32.14 27.89
CA GLN A 424 5.69 -32.33 28.65
C GLN A 424 4.51 -32.00 27.74
N ASP A 425 3.66 -32.99 27.59
CA ASP A 425 2.41 -32.98 26.85
C ASP A 425 1.42 -32.00 27.50
N SER A 426 1.62 -30.70 27.25
CA SER A 426 0.73 -29.63 27.66
C SER A 426 0.17 -28.91 26.43
N THR A 427 -0.51 -29.67 25.56
CA THR A 427 -1.46 -29.10 24.60
C THR A 427 -2.70 -28.58 25.33
N LEU A 428 -2.54 -27.51 26.10
CA LEU A 428 -3.66 -26.64 26.41
C LEU A 428 -4.08 -26.01 25.09
N ALA A 429 -5.12 -26.58 24.47
CA ALA A 429 -5.76 -25.97 23.31
C ALA A 429 -6.26 -24.58 23.73
N VAL A 430 -5.47 -23.56 23.45
CA VAL A 430 -5.87 -22.16 23.65
C VAL A 430 -7.01 -21.88 22.68
N GLU A 431 -8.23 -21.68 23.20
CA GLU A 431 -9.34 -21.20 22.37
C GLU A 431 -8.98 -19.82 21.85
N LEU A 432 -8.47 -19.75 20.62
CA LEU A 432 -8.17 -18.49 19.94
C LEU A 432 -9.50 -17.84 19.52
N ARG A 433 -9.76 -16.62 19.99
CA ARG A 433 -10.94 -15.82 19.59
C ARG A 433 -10.47 -14.55 18.90
N LEU A 434 -10.24 -14.63 17.60
CA LEU A 434 -9.80 -13.51 16.76
C LEU A 434 -11.01 -12.90 16.03
N LEU A 435 -11.79 -12.08 16.76
CA LEU A 435 -13.07 -11.54 16.27
C LEU A 435 -12.94 -10.58 15.08
N HIS A 436 -11.78 -9.97 14.87
CA HIS A 436 -11.54 -8.96 13.84
C HIS A 436 -10.61 -9.43 12.72
N PHE A 437 -10.20 -10.69 12.77
CA PHE A 437 -9.21 -11.26 11.86
C PHE A 437 -9.80 -11.47 10.47
N LYS A 438 -9.11 -10.94 9.44
CA LYS A 438 -9.63 -10.91 8.06
C LYS A 438 -8.72 -11.55 7.04
N ASP A 439 -7.40 -11.44 7.23
CA ASP A 439 -6.42 -11.82 6.23
C ASP A 439 -5.29 -12.61 6.88
N PHE A 440 -5.08 -13.80 6.37
CA PHE A 440 -4.04 -14.70 6.83
C PHE A 440 -3.20 -15.22 5.69
N PHE A 441 -1.90 -15.01 5.80
CA PHE A 441 -0.90 -15.60 4.92
C PHE A 441 0.12 -16.38 5.75
N LEU A 442 0.36 -17.64 5.37
CA LEU A 442 1.46 -18.44 5.87
C LEU A 442 2.17 -19.11 4.69
N GLY A 443 3.45 -18.85 4.53
CA GLY A 443 4.24 -19.41 3.45
C GLY A 443 5.62 -19.87 3.88
N PHE A 444 6.07 -20.98 3.28
CA PHE A 444 7.44 -21.47 3.35
C PHE A 444 8.08 -21.40 1.97
N PRO A 445 9.41 -21.20 1.87
CA PRO A 445 10.10 -21.21 0.59
C PRO A 445 9.97 -22.58 -0.07
N PRO A 446 9.80 -22.65 -1.40
CA PRO A 446 9.81 -23.90 -2.14
C PRO A 446 11.18 -24.58 -1.94
N CYS A 447 11.22 -25.84 -1.68
CA CYS A 447 12.42 -26.62 -1.38
C CYS A 447 12.90 -26.57 0.08
N SER A 448 12.04 -26.21 1.02
CA SER A 448 12.37 -26.29 2.45
C SER A 448 12.63 -27.74 2.88
N PRO A 449 13.66 -28.02 3.71
CA PRO A 449 13.83 -29.33 4.31
C PRO A 449 12.58 -29.68 5.12
N GLY A 450 12.21 -30.97 5.11
CA GLY A 450 10.99 -31.43 5.79
C GLY A 450 10.99 -31.07 7.28
N LEU A 451 9.87 -30.57 7.77
CA LEU A 451 9.65 -30.32 9.19
C LEU A 451 9.54 -31.64 9.97
N SER A 452 9.88 -31.62 11.26
CA SER A 452 9.67 -32.77 12.14
C SER A 452 8.16 -33.11 12.21
N ALA A 453 7.82 -34.37 12.45
CA ALA A 453 6.43 -34.81 12.60
C ALA A 453 5.71 -34.05 13.75
N GLN A 454 6.43 -33.75 14.82
CA GLN A 454 5.90 -33.00 15.96
C GLN A 454 5.59 -31.55 15.62
N THR A 455 6.52 -30.85 14.94
CA THR A 455 6.33 -29.48 14.47
C THR A 455 5.17 -29.39 13.46
N CYS A 456 5.06 -30.39 12.56
CA CYS A 456 3.92 -30.48 11.64
C CYS A 456 2.59 -30.62 12.39
N ALA A 457 2.52 -31.48 13.41
CA ALA A 457 1.32 -31.69 14.20
C ALA A 457 0.92 -30.44 15.01
N GLY A 458 1.89 -29.77 15.62
CA GLY A 458 1.70 -28.49 16.31
C GLY A 458 1.14 -27.42 15.37
N LEU A 459 1.78 -27.23 14.22
CA LEU A 459 1.34 -26.24 13.21
C LEU A 459 -0.05 -26.56 12.65
N GLN A 460 -0.37 -27.84 12.39
CA GLN A 460 -1.71 -28.25 11.97
C GLN A 460 -2.76 -27.92 13.05
N GLY A 461 -2.44 -28.12 14.32
CA GLY A 461 -3.31 -27.76 15.45
C GLY A 461 -3.55 -26.26 15.53
N ALA A 462 -2.48 -25.46 15.47
CA ALA A 462 -2.53 -24.01 15.47
C ALA A 462 -3.38 -23.45 14.33
N LEU A 463 -3.15 -23.93 13.10
CA LEU A 463 -3.92 -23.50 11.92
C LEU A 463 -5.40 -23.86 12.03
N ALA A 464 -5.72 -25.06 12.49
CA ALA A 464 -7.10 -25.47 12.68
C ALA A 464 -7.82 -24.61 13.74
N SER A 465 -7.16 -24.33 14.86
CA SER A 465 -7.68 -23.46 15.92
C SER A 465 -7.86 -22.01 15.45
N LEU A 466 -6.90 -21.48 14.68
CA LEU A 466 -6.98 -20.14 14.08
C LEU A 466 -8.19 -20.03 13.15
N LEU A 467 -8.33 -20.95 12.19
CA LEU A 467 -9.40 -20.90 11.20
C LEU A 467 -10.78 -21.12 11.84
N ALA A 468 -10.88 -21.95 12.87
CA ALA A 468 -12.11 -22.15 13.64
C ALA A 468 -12.46 -20.92 14.51
N GLY A 469 -11.44 -20.23 15.05
CA GLY A 469 -11.60 -19.08 15.96
C GLY A 469 -11.75 -17.72 15.25
N ALA A 470 -11.71 -17.66 13.90
CA ALA A 470 -11.71 -16.45 13.12
C ALA A 470 -12.96 -16.30 12.21
N PRO A 471 -14.14 -15.94 12.74
CA PRO A 471 -15.40 -15.91 11.97
C PRO A 471 -15.46 -14.83 10.88
N GLN A 472 -14.58 -13.85 10.93
CA GLN A 472 -14.55 -12.70 9.99
C GLN A 472 -13.52 -12.88 8.87
N VAL A 473 -12.87 -14.03 8.77
CA VAL A 473 -11.81 -14.26 7.79
C VAL A 473 -12.35 -14.17 6.36
N GLU A 474 -11.71 -13.30 5.58
CA GLU A 474 -12.03 -13.03 4.18
C GLU A 474 -11.00 -13.63 3.22
N ARG A 475 -9.72 -13.67 3.63
CA ARG A 475 -8.61 -14.18 2.82
C ARG A 475 -7.74 -15.12 3.61
N VAL A 476 -7.44 -16.28 3.01
CA VAL A 476 -6.51 -17.28 3.54
C VAL A 476 -5.57 -17.70 2.43
N SER A 477 -4.27 -17.65 2.70
CA SER A 477 -3.24 -18.11 1.79
C SER A 477 -2.26 -19.01 2.53
N LEU A 478 -2.17 -20.27 2.14
CA LEU A 478 -1.34 -21.32 2.74
C LEU A 478 -0.43 -21.87 1.65
N HIS A 479 0.85 -21.50 1.68
CA HIS A 479 1.77 -21.78 0.59
C HIS A 479 2.93 -22.66 1.03
N GLY A 480 3.24 -23.70 0.25
CA GLY A 480 4.45 -24.51 0.44
C GLY A 480 4.48 -25.31 1.75
N LEU A 481 3.32 -25.67 2.30
CA LEU A 481 3.24 -26.43 3.55
C LEU A 481 3.65 -27.89 3.32
N PRO A 482 4.52 -28.47 4.17
CA PRO A 482 5.08 -29.81 3.98
C PRO A 482 4.16 -30.95 4.45
N PHE A 483 2.87 -30.69 4.64
CA PHE A 483 1.86 -31.66 5.07
C PHE A 483 0.53 -31.43 4.35
N SER A 484 -0.35 -32.45 4.35
CA SER A 484 -1.69 -32.30 3.78
C SER A 484 -2.56 -31.35 4.60
N LEU A 485 -3.19 -30.41 3.90
CA LEU A 485 -4.13 -29.44 4.47
C LEU A 485 -5.51 -30.02 4.74
N ASP A 486 -5.82 -31.25 4.27
CA ASP A 486 -7.14 -31.86 4.40
C ASP A 486 -7.61 -31.90 5.86
N ARG A 487 -6.74 -32.36 6.78
CA ARG A 487 -7.08 -32.42 8.21
C ARG A 487 -7.35 -31.05 8.82
N VAL A 488 -6.56 -30.06 8.43
CA VAL A 488 -6.69 -28.66 8.93
C VAL A 488 -8.02 -28.08 8.48
N LEU A 489 -8.31 -28.17 7.18
CA LEU A 489 -9.52 -27.60 6.58
C LEU A 489 -10.78 -28.35 7.05
N CYS A 490 -10.77 -29.67 7.10
CA CYS A 490 -11.90 -30.45 7.64
C CYS A 490 -12.19 -30.09 9.09
N LYS A 491 -11.16 -30.04 9.95
CA LYS A 491 -11.33 -29.67 11.36
C LYS A 491 -11.82 -28.23 11.52
N ALA A 492 -11.33 -27.30 10.67
CA ALA A 492 -11.82 -25.93 10.66
C ALA A 492 -13.31 -25.86 10.27
N LEU A 493 -13.75 -26.67 9.32
CA LEU A 493 -15.16 -26.72 8.87
C LEU A 493 -16.12 -27.36 9.89
N GLU A 494 -15.62 -28.23 10.74
CA GLU A 494 -16.40 -28.87 11.82
C GLU A 494 -16.62 -27.95 13.03
N GLY A 495 -15.94 -26.80 13.07
CA GLY A 495 -16.02 -25.85 14.17
C GLY A 495 -17.41 -25.24 14.36
N PRO A 496 -17.79 -24.87 15.60
CA PRO A 496 -19.10 -24.25 15.88
C PRO A 496 -19.20 -22.85 15.22
N GLY A 497 -20.36 -22.50 14.67
CA GLY A 497 -20.66 -21.15 14.21
C GLY A 497 -20.42 -20.85 12.73
N ALA A 498 -20.46 -21.87 11.85
CA ALA A 498 -20.20 -21.72 10.41
C ALA A 498 -18.86 -21.02 10.12
N PRO A 499 -17.74 -21.62 10.48
CA PRO A 499 -16.41 -21.10 10.21
C PRO A 499 -16.24 -20.88 8.70
N LEU A 500 -15.41 -19.92 8.32
CA LEU A 500 -15.11 -19.57 6.93
C LEU A 500 -16.31 -19.06 6.08
N CYS A 501 -17.44 -18.69 6.70
CA CYS A 501 -18.63 -18.21 5.96
C CYS A 501 -18.38 -16.90 5.18
N ARG A 502 -17.38 -16.10 5.56
CA ARG A 502 -16.98 -14.86 4.86
C ARG A 502 -15.77 -15.01 3.94
N LEU A 503 -15.25 -16.23 3.81
CA LEU A 503 -14.08 -16.50 2.99
C LEU A 503 -14.36 -16.13 1.52
N GLN A 504 -13.57 -15.21 0.97
CA GLN A 504 -13.66 -14.73 -0.41
C GLN A 504 -12.49 -15.20 -1.25
N HIS A 505 -11.29 -15.30 -0.67
CA HIS A 505 -10.08 -15.68 -1.36
C HIS A 505 -9.38 -16.80 -0.60
N LEU A 506 -9.16 -17.90 -1.27
CA LEU A 506 -8.38 -19.04 -0.76
C LEU A 506 -7.26 -19.36 -1.73
N SER A 507 -6.02 -19.30 -1.28
CA SER A 507 -4.85 -19.77 -2.02
C SER A 507 -4.18 -20.89 -1.25
N LEU A 508 -4.01 -22.04 -1.91
CA LEU A 508 -3.37 -23.24 -1.39
C LEU A 508 -2.14 -23.62 -2.24
N ALA A 509 -1.52 -22.60 -2.88
CA ALA A 509 -0.47 -22.81 -3.85
C ALA A 509 0.72 -23.62 -3.27
N HIS A 510 1.23 -24.55 -4.07
CA HIS A 510 2.36 -25.44 -3.71
C HIS A 510 2.12 -26.27 -2.43
N SER A 511 0.87 -26.54 -2.07
CA SER A 511 0.49 -27.34 -0.91
C SER A 511 -0.20 -28.64 -1.33
N SER A 512 -0.28 -29.63 -0.41
CA SER A 512 -1.00 -30.87 -0.64
C SER A 512 -2.44 -30.71 -0.13
N VAL A 513 -3.41 -30.87 -1.03
CA VAL A 513 -4.84 -30.84 -0.74
C VAL A 513 -5.57 -31.76 -1.69
N SER A 514 -6.52 -32.55 -1.17
CA SER A 514 -7.30 -33.47 -1.97
C SER A 514 -8.50 -32.78 -2.64
N MET A 515 -8.94 -33.35 -3.77
CA MET A 515 -10.14 -32.90 -4.48
C MET A 515 -11.39 -32.91 -3.60
N SER A 516 -11.50 -33.89 -2.70
CA SER A 516 -12.65 -34.02 -1.79
C SER A 516 -12.77 -32.83 -0.83
N THR A 517 -11.66 -32.37 -0.31
CA THR A 517 -11.61 -31.20 0.59
C THR A 517 -11.97 -29.92 -0.15
N VAL A 518 -11.46 -29.73 -1.37
CA VAL A 518 -11.81 -28.59 -2.21
C VAL A 518 -13.30 -28.54 -2.55
N LEU A 519 -13.88 -29.69 -2.90
CA LEU A 519 -15.33 -29.81 -3.11
C LEU A 519 -16.12 -29.49 -1.85
N GLY A 520 -15.69 -30.03 -0.69
CA GLY A 520 -16.29 -29.71 0.60
C GLY A 520 -16.31 -28.22 0.91
N LEU A 521 -15.23 -27.52 0.62
CA LEU A 521 -15.15 -26.06 0.75
C LEU A 521 -16.09 -25.31 -0.20
N MET A 522 -16.23 -25.77 -1.46
CA MET A 522 -17.16 -25.17 -2.41
C MET A 522 -18.64 -25.42 -2.07
N ASP A 523 -18.93 -26.53 -1.37
CA ASP A 523 -20.29 -26.88 -0.93
C ASP A 523 -20.70 -26.20 0.38
N GLN A 524 -19.74 -25.62 1.12
CA GLN A 524 -20.02 -24.85 2.32
C GLN A 524 -20.58 -23.47 1.99
N GLY A 525 -21.36 -22.92 2.93
CA GLY A 525 -21.93 -21.59 2.82
C GLY A 525 -20.90 -20.48 3.02
N ASN A 526 -20.05 -20.24 2.02
CA ASN A 526 -19.02 -19.19 2.03
C ASN A 526 -19.24 -18.18 0.89
N GLN A 527 -18.37 -17.16 0.81
CA GLN A 527 -18.41 -16.11 -0.21
C GLN A 527 -17.26 -16.25 -1.22
N LEU A 528 -16.77 -17.46 -1.45
CA LEU A 528 -15.58 -17.72 -2.23
C LEU A 528 -15.72 -17.19 -3.67
N SER A 529 -14.80 -16.30 -4.05
CA SER A 529 -14.71 -15.68 -5.38
C SER A 529 -13.39 -15.97 -6.09
N ARG A 530 -12.34 -16.34 -5.34
CA ARG A 530 -11.04 -16.74 -5.90
C ARG A 530 -10.51 -17.96 -5.17
N LEU A 531 -10.11 -18.96 -5.95
CA LEU A 531 -9.48 -20.19 -5.47
C LEU A 531 -8.21 -20.44 -6.28
N ASP A 532 -7.06 -20.43 -5.60
CA ASP A 532 -5.77 -20.69 -6.22
C ASP A 532 -5.21 -22.04 -5.77
N LEU A 533 -5.06 -22.94 -6.72
CA LEU A 533 -4.57 -24.32 -6.58
C LEU A 533 -3.26 -24.53 -7.37
N SER A 534 -2.54 -23.44 -7.71
CA SER A 534 -1.32 -23.51 -8.51
C SER A 534 -0.25 -24.36 -7.80
N GLY A 535 0.34 -25.31 -8.54
CA GLY A 535 1.39 -26.18 -8.00
C GLY A 535 0.93 -27.19 -6.94
N CYS A 536 -0.38 -27.40 -6.73
CA CYS A 536 -0.90 -28.44 -5.84
C CYS A 536 -0.64 -29.83 -6.43
N GLN A 537 0.08 -30.68 -5.70
CA GLN A 537 0.53 -31.99 -6.21
C GLN A 537 -0.58 -33.02 -6.41
N GLU A 538 -1.68 -32.91 -5.66
CA GLU A 538 -2.79 -33.86 -5.69
C GLU A 538 -3.97 -33.42 -6.58
N ILE A 539 -3.90 -32.22 -7.18
CA ILE A 539 -4.91 -31.69 -8.09
C ILE A 539 -4.41 -31.81 -9.53
N TYR A 540 -5.05 -32.65 -10.32
CA TYR A 540 -4.71 -32.89 -11.71
C TYR A 540 -5.59 -32.06 -12.66
N ARG A 541 -5.21 -32.01 -13.93
CA ARG A 541 -5.97 -31.27 -14.96
C ARG A 541 -7.45 -31.67 -15.02
N ARG A 542 -7.75 -32.96 -14.86
CA ARG A 542 -9.14 -33.46 -14.86
C ARG A 542 -9.95 -32.90 -13.69
N ASP A 543 -9.31 -32.76 -12.53
CA ASP A 543 -9.94 -32.21 -11.33
C ASP A 543 -10.22 -30.74 -11.49
N PHE A 544 -9.28 -29.98 -12.06
CA PHE A 544 -9.48 -28.57 -12.39
C PHE A 544 -10.64 -28.38 -13.38
N ASP A 545 -10.68 -29.12 -14.50
CA ASP A 545 -11.75 -29.04 -15.49
C ASP A 545 -13.11 -29.36 -14.85
N ARG A 546 -13.15 -30.30 -13.89
CA ARG A 546 -14.35 -30.66 -13.13
C ARG A 546 -14.79 -29.54 -12.19
N LEU A 547 -13.87 -28.89 -11.47
CA LEU A 547 -14.16 -27.76 -10.59
C LEU A 547 -14.72 -26.57 -11.38
N GLU A 548 -14.13 -26.24 -12.53
CA GLU A 548 -14.64 -25.20 -13.41
C GLU A 548 -16.04 -25.52 -13.95
N SER A 549 -16.28 -26.75 -14.37
CA SER A 549 -17.60 -27.17 -14.86
C SER A 549 -18.65 -27.03 -13.75
N LEU A 550 -18.33 -27.49 -12.54
CA LEU A 550 -19.21 -27.42 -11.38
C LEU A 550 -19.50 -25.95 -10.98
N ALA A 551 -18.49 -25.07 -11.02
CA ALA A 551 -18.67 -23.66 -10.74
C ALA A 551 -19.61 -22.99 -11.76
N ARG A 552 -19.48 -23.35 -13.05
CA ARG A 552 -20.38 -22.86 -14.12
C ARG A 552 -21.81 -23.40 -13.96
N GLU A 553 -21.97 -24.71 -13.72
CA GLU A 553 -23.28 -25.35 -13.54
C GLU A 553 -24.07 -24.73 -12.38
N ARG A 554 -23.37 -24.42 -11.29
CA ARG A 554 -23.98 -23.81 -10.10
C ARG A 554 -24.10 -22.29 -10.17
N GLY A 555 -23.57 -21.65 -11.23
CA GLY A 555 -23.60 -20.20 -11.45
C GLY A 555 -22.78 -19.42 -10.42
N TYR A 556 -21.69 -20.02 -9.90
CA TYR A 556 -20.79 -19.35 -8.96
C TYR A 556 -19.92 -18.32 -9.67
N ASP A 557 -19.69 -17.17 -9.04
CA ASP A 557 -18.74 -16.15 -9.48
C ASP A 557 -17.35 -16.46 -8.90
N LEU A 558 -16.84 -17.65 -9.27
CA LEU A 558 -15.59 -18.21 -8.75
C LEU A 558 -14.54 -18.29 -9.84
N GLN A 559 -13.44 -17.58 -9.62
CA GLN A 559 -12.24 -17.68 -10.45
C GLN A 559 -11.32 -18.74 -9.85
N ILE A 560 -11.02 -19.78 -10.61
CA ILE A 560 -10.10 -20.84 -10.19
C ILE A 560 -8.81 -20.71 -11.00
N THR A 561 -7.66 -20.67 -10.33
CA THR A 561 -6.33 -20.70 -10.93
C THR A 561 -5.65 -22.02 -10.63
N TRP A 562 -5.01 -22.61 -11.64
CA TRP A 562 -4.24 -23.85 -11.54
C TRP A 562 -3.15 -23.84 -12.61
N SER A 563 -1.92 -24.23 -12.27
CA SER A 563 -0.77 -24.25 -13.19
C SER A 563 0.16 -25.43 -12.87
#